data_fbbc826afed25b93303eaea3c6c87df4
#
_entry.id   fbbc826afed25b93303eaea3c6c87df4
#
_cell.length_a   1.000
_cell.length_b   1.000
_cell.length_c   1.000
_cell.angle_alpha   90.00
_cell.angle_beta   90.00
_cell.angle_gamma   90.00
#
_symmetry.space_group_name_H-M   'P 1'
#
loop_
_entity.id
_entity.type
_entity.pdbx_description
1 polymer ?
#
loop_
_entity_poly.entity_id
_entity_poly.type
_entity_poly.pdbx_seq_one_letter_code
_entity_poly.pdbx_strand_id
1 'polypeptide(L)'
;MLSLPHLVATGIYHTKLAVRGRTVTPLRRVSVFELELPLEAGGTSYIGEESRPISENFVIAAKPGQIRHTRLPYRCAFVHLIVREGTLFDMLSRLPDYIEIGENPRIFEIFRAIALSYDIDSEADTVALTGLTLELVYRLHRIAGRQRAEHFVGTLPYSAAERAIDYIGKNLTADLSLARVAAEVSFSPVYFHAVFKSATGMTLRDYVEQQRIKKATELLSVGEKTLTEIAYECGFSSQSYFSYAFKRRMKIPPRRYAKKIAEDYEK
;
A
#
# COMPACT_ATOMS: atom_id res chain seq x y z
N MET A 1 13.84 -0.86 -1.01
CA MET A 1 14.23 -0.33 0.30
C MET A 1 13.07 0.48 0.84
N LEU A 2 12.70 0.40 2.11
CA LEU A 2 11.67 1.26 2.69
C LEU A 2 12.34 2.61 3.02
N SER A 3 11.99 3.66 2.29
CA SER A 3 12.38 5.03 2.62
C SER A 3 11.37 5.58 3.62
N LEU A 4 11.81 6.09 4.76
CA LEU A 4 10.91 6.69 5.74
C LEU A 4 10.40 8.05 5.23
N PRO A 5 9.16 8.44 5.54
CA PRO A 5 8.63 9.73 5.16
C PRO A 5 9.27 10.83 6.00
N HIS A 6 9.57 11.96 5.39
CA HIS A 6 9.88 13.17 6.13
C HIS A 6 8.61 14.04 6.21
N LEU A 7 8.11 14.20 7.43
CA LEU A 7 6.96 15.06 7.71
C LEU A 7 7.41 16.53 7.61
N VAL A 8 6.84 17.26 6.65
CA VAL A 8 7.21 18.67 6.38
C VAL A 8 6.32 19.63 7.17
N ALA A 9 5.03 19.35 7.18
CA ALA A 9 4.04 20.15 7.86
C ALA A 9 2.80 19.32 8.17
N THR A 10 2.17 19.63 9.29
CA THR A 10 0.89 19.08 9.71
C THR A 10 0.09 20.11 10.50
N GLY A 11 -1.19 19.90 10.63
CA GLY A 11 -2.05 20.77 11.42
C GLY A 11 -3.49 20.82 10.92
N ILE A 12 -4.21 21.81 11.41
CA ILE A 12 -5.58 22.12 10.94
C ILE A 12 -5.54 23.43 10.17
N TYR A 13 -5.90 23.35 8.89
CA TYR A 13 -6.04 24.51 8.03
C TYR A 13 -7.46 25.02 8.04
N HIS A 14 -7.63 26.33 8.17
CA HIS A 14 -8.95 26.98 8.17
C HIS A 14 -8.92 28.22 7.26
N THR A 15 -9.65 28.17 6.15
CA THR A 15 -9.62 29.23 5.12
C THR A 15 -10.14 30.58 5.60
N LYS A 16 -11.13 30.61 6.51
CA LYS A 16 -11.62 31.89 7.10
C LYS A 16 -10.53 32.70 7.78
N LEU A 17 -9.48 32.00 8.29
CA LEU A 17 -8.35 32.63 8.96
C LEU A 17 -7.23 32.96 7.99
N ALA A 18 -6.96 32.05 7.05
CA ALA A 18 -5.79 32.12 6.15
C ALA A 18 -6.00 32.98 4.90
N VAL A 19 -7.24 33.08 4.40
CA VAL A 19 -7.53 33.68 3.08
C VAL A 19 -8.68 34.69 3.20
N ARG A 20 -8.42 35.80 3.89
CA ARG A 20 -9.45 36.87 4.10
C ARG A 20 -9.91 37.46 2.76
N GLY A 21 -11.23 37.46 2.53
CA GLY A 21 -11.87 38.12 1.39
C GLY A 21 -11.73 37.39 0.03
N ARG A 22 -11.17 36.18 0.01
CA ARG A 22 -11.11 35.36 -1.22
C ARG A 22 -12.17 34.26 -1.19
N THR A 23 -12.63 33.88 -2.38
CA THR A 23 -13.56 32.75 -2.61
C THR A 23 -12.85 31.50 -3.13
N VAL A 24 -11.58 31.64 -3.52
CA VAL A 24 -10.74 30.58 -4.10
C VAL A 24 -9.31 30.71 -3.57
N THR A 25 -8.67 29.60 -3.26
CA THR A 25 -7.22 29.60 -2.96
C THR A 25 -6.41 29.88 -4.22
N PRO A 26 -5.17 30.40 -4.12
CA PRO A 26 -4.31 30.57 -5.28
C PRO A 26 -4.09 29.24 -6.04
N LEU A 27 -4.09 29.30 -7.38
CA LEU A 27 -3.66 28.19 -8.20
C LEU A 27 -2.17 27.96 -7.94
N ARG A 28 -1.80 26.72 -7.57
CA ARG A 28 -0.42 26.40 -7.22
C ARG A 28 0.00 25.01 -7.72
N ARG A 29 1.29 24.86 -7.93
CA ARG A 29 1.91 23.56 -8.17
C ARG A 29 2.24 22.91 -6.83
N VAL A 30 1.82 21.67 -6.65
CA VAL A 30 2.12 20.83 -5.47
C VAL A 30 3.62 20.49 -5.51
N SER A 31 4.32 20.69 -4.40
CA SER A 31 5.76 20.41 -4.27
C SER A 31 6.09 19.15 -3.49
N VAL A 32 5.15 18.70 -2.64
CA VAL A 32 5.30 17.54 -1.76
C VAL A 32 4.03 16.67 -1.86
N PHE A 33 4.01 15.48 -1.26
CA PHE A 33 2.75 14.75 -1.09
C PHE A 33 1.89 15.46 -0.05
N GLU A 34 0.65 15.77 -0.39
CA GLU A 34 -0.31 16.43 0.49
C GLU A 34 -1.50 15.51 0.72
N LEU A 35 -1.69 15.06 1.96
CA LEU A 35 -2.87 14.31 2.39
C LEU A 35 -3.74 15.23 3.24
N GLU A 36 -5.00 15.43 2.83
CA GLU A 36 -5.91 16.33 3.53
C GLU A 36 -7.23 15.60 3.84
N LEU A 37 -7.66 15.66 5.08
CA LEU A 37 -8.97 15.20 5.54
C LEU A 37 -9.87 16.42 5.75
N PRO A 38 -10.90 16.66 4.91
CA PRO A 38 -11.90 17.68 5.17
C PRO A 38 -12.59 17.46 6.52
N LEU A 39 -12.78 18.54 7.27
CA LEU A 39 -13.43 18.51 8.59
C LEU A 39 -14.83 19.12 8.57
N GLU A 40 -15.26 19.65 7.45
CA GLU A 40 -16.60 20.20 7.20
C GLU A 40 -16.91 20.14 5.70
N ALA A 41 -18.17 19.99 5.37
CA ALA A 41 -18.64 20.04 3.99
C ALA A 41 -18.65 21.50 3.48
N GLY A 42 -18.45 21.67 2.19
CA GLY A 42 -18.53 22.95 1.50
C GLY A 42 -17.32 23.22 0.60
N GLY A 43 -17.52 24.14 -0.35
CA GLY A 43 -16.47 24.39 -1.34
C GLY A 43 -16.27 23.26 -2.36
N THR A 44 -15.17 23.34 -3.11
CA THR A 44 -14.83 22.37 -4.15
C THR A 44 -13.31 22.26 -4.27
N SER A 45 -12.76 21.06 -4.23
CA SER A 45 -11.35 20.79 -4.51
C SER A 45 -11.14 20.57 -6.01
N TYR A 46 -10.04 21.10 -6.54
CA TYR A 46 -9.61 20.95 -7.94
C TYR A 46 -8.16 20.47 -7.96
N ILE A 47 -7.91 19.37 -8.66
CA ILE A 47 -6.56 18.82 -8.93
C ILE A 47 -6.47 18.48 -10.41
N GLY A 48 -5.64 19.21 -11.17
CA GLY A 48 -5.62 19.09 -12.62
C GLY A 48 -6.98 19.39 -13.24
N GLU A 49 -7.51 18.44 -14.01
CA GLU A 49 -8.84 18.51 -14.64
C GLU A 49 -9.95 17.93 -13.74
N GLU A 50 -9.59 17.20 -12.69
CA GLU A 50 -10.56 16.63 -11.75
C GLU A 50 -11.04 17.66 -10.73
N SER A 51 -12.33 17.59 -10.40
CA SER A 51 -12.91 18.41 -9.32
C SER A 51 -13.92 17.61 -8.51
N ARG A 52 -14.00 17.90 -7.20
CA ARG A 52 -14.94 17.24 -6.32
C ARG A 52 -15.51 18.21 -5.27
N PRO A 53 -16.84 18.23 -5.07
CA PRO A 53 -17.44 18.91 -3.91
C PRO A 53 -16.84 18.36 -2.61
N ILE A 54 -16.50 19.24 -1.68
CA ILE A 54 -15.87 18.85 -0.41
C ILE A 54 -16.91 18.28 0.55
N SER A 55 -16.64 17.08 1.06
CA SER A 55 -17.36 16.43 2.14
C SER A 55 -16.38 15.76 3.10
N GLU A 56 -16.84 15.36 4.27
CA GLU A 56 -16.00 14.72 5.31
C GLU A 56 -15.70 13.23 4.99
N ASN A 57 -16.27 12.68 3.90
CA ASN A 57 -16.23 11.25 3.62
C ASN A 57 -15.05 10.81 2.73
N PHE A 58 -14.14 11.72 2.39
CA PHE A 58 -12.98 11.37 1.57
C PHE A 58 -11.69 12.08 2.02
N VAL A 59 -10.57 11.53 1.62
CA VAL A 59 -9.24 12.14 1.76
C VAL A 59 -8.79 12.66 0.40
N ILE A 60 -8.28 13.89 0.37
CA ILE A 60 -7.62 14.49 -0.80
C ILE A 60 -6.14 14.07 -0.74
N ALA A 61 -5.61 13.51 -1.83
CA ALA A 61 -4.23 13.05 -1.93
C ALA A 61 -3.54 13.68 -3.16
N ALA A 62 -3.02 14.89 -2.99
CA ALA A 62 -2.29 15.58 -4.05
C ALA A 62 -0.82 15.18 -4.07
N LYS A 63 -0.26 15.09 -5.28
CA LYS A 63 1.09 14.58 -5.56
C LYS A 63 2.00 15.69 -6.11
N PRO A 64 3.31 15.59 -5.90
CA PRO A 64 4.26 16.53 -6.47
C PRO A 64 4.06 16.70 -7.99
N GLY A 65 4.08 17.94 -8.44
CA GLY A 65 3.91 18.29 -9.86
C GLY A 65 2.47 18.63 -10.26
N GLN A 66 1.45 18.15 -9.55
CA GLN A 66 0.05 18.47 -9.86
C GLN A 66 -0.25 19.97 -9.65
N ILE A 67 -1.20 20.49 -10.41
CA ILE A 67 -1.73 21.86 -10.24
C ILE A 67 -3.04 21.75 -9.48
N ARG A 68 -3.19 22.52 -8.40
CA ARG A 68 -4.41 22.51 -7.61
C ARG A 68 -4.83 23.87 -7.10
N HIS A 69 -6.12 23.97 -6.80
CA HIS A 69 -6.74 25.06 -6.03
C HIS A 69 -8.03 24.57 -5.36
N THR A 70 -8.60 25.38 -4.47
CA THR A 70 -9.82 25.01 -3.75
C THR A 70 -10.78 26.20 -3.72
N ARG A 71 -12.03 25.99 -4.11
CA ARG A 71 -13.11 26.95 -3.88
C ARG A 71 -13.58 26.83 -2.44
N LEU A 72 -13.73 27.96 -1.77
CA LEU A 72 -14.04 28.05 -0.36
C LEU A 72 -15.56 27.99 -0.07
N PRO A 73 -16.01 27.64 1.14
CA PRO A 73 -15.19 27.43 2.34
C PRO A 73 -14.44 26.10 2.34
N TYR A 74 -13.34 26.02 3.12
CA TYR A 74 -12.56 24.81 3.30
C TYR A 74 -11.86 24.78 4.66
N ARG A 75 -12.01 23.66 5.38
CA ARG A 75 -11.29 23.34 6.60
C ARG A 75 -10.83 21.88 6.54
N CYS A 76 -9.58 21.62 6.86
CA CYS A 76 -9.05 20.25 6.83
C CYS A 76 -7.97 20.03 7.90
N ALA A 77 -7.82 18.78 8.33
CA ALA A 77 -6.58 18.29 8.89
C ALA A 77 -5.67 17.90 7.73
N PHE A 78 -4.39 18.26 7.79
CA PHE A 78 -3.46 18.00 6.71
C PHE A 78 -2.14 17.40 7.18
N VAL A 79 -1.53 16.62 6.30
CA VAL A 79 -0.21 15.99 6.47
C VAL A 79 0.57 16.15 5.17
N HIS A 80 1.67 16.87 5.19
CA HIS A 80 2.57 17.10 4.06
C HIS A 80 3.86 16.30 4.21
N LEU A 81 4.22 15.52 3.20
CA LEU A 81 5.29 14.54 3.26
C LEU A 81 6.28 14.70 2.09
N ILE A 82 7.58 14.63 2.40
CA ILE A 82 8.61 14.38 1.39
C ILE A 82 8.96 12.90 1.43
N VAL A 83 8.74 12.23 0.30
CA VAL A 83 9.23 10.86 0.03
C VAL A 83 9.83 10.89 -1.36
N ARG A 84 11.10 10.50 -1.50
CA ARG A 84 11.83 10.68 -2.78
C ARG A 84 11.78 9.44 -3.65
N GLU A 85 11.81 8.26 -3.05
CA GLU A 85 11.88 6.96 -3.75
C GLU A 85 11.44 5.79 -2.87
N GLY A 86 11.33 4.60 -3.47
CA GLY A 86 11.04 3.36 -2.78
C GLY A 86 9.56 3.06 -2.63
N THR A 87 9.26 1.98 -1.89
CA THR A 87 7.89 1.43 -1.78
C THR A 87 6.86 2.46 -1.30
N LEU A 88 7.22 3.33 -0.35
CA LEU A 88 6.32 4.35 0.16
C LEU A 88 6.00 5.41 -0.90
N PHE A 89 7.01 5.82 -1.70
CA PHE A 89 6.81 6.71 -2.83
C PHE A 89 5.84 6.11 -3.86
N ASP A 90 6.04 4.84 -4.20
CA ASP A 90 5.16 4.12 -5.13
C ASP A 90 3.73 4.01 -4.61
N MET A 91 3.55 3.76 -3.31
CA MET A 91 2.24 3.70 -2.67
C MET A 91 1.53 5.05 -2.75
N LEU A 92 2.19 6.15 -2.37
CA LEU A 92 1.64 7.51 -2.41
C LEU A 92 1.34 7.95 -3.84
N SER A 93 2.23 7.70 -4.79
CA SER A 93 2.07 8.08 -6.20
C SER A 93 0.89 7.37 -6.88
N ARG A 94 0.53 6.18 -6.40
CA ARG A 94 -0.61 5.38 -6.93
C ARG A 94 -1.94 5.68 -6.24
N LEU A 95 -1.98 6.51 -5.20
CA LEU A 95 -3.26 6.91 -4.61
C LEU A 95 -4.08 7.69 -5.66
N PRO A 96 -5.41 7.51 -5.73
CA PRO A 96 -6.27 8.45 -6.46
C PRO A 96 -6.24 9.82 -5.80
N ASP A 97 -6.59 10.86 -6.52
CA ASP A 97 -6.60 12.23 -5.99
C ASP A 97 -7.65 12.42 -4.90
N TYR A 98 -8.71 11.61 -4.95
CA TYR A 98 -9.80 11.58 -3.98
C TYR A 98 -10.07 10.14 -3.56
N ILE A 99 -10.00 9.87 -2.25
CA ILE A 99 -10.15 8.52 -1.67
C ILE A 99 -11.36 8.52 -0.76
N GLU A 100 -12.44 7.87 -1.18
CA GLU A 100 -13.63 7.70 -0.33
C GLU A 100 -13.26 6.85 0.89
N ILE A 101 -13.44 7.38 2.08
CA ILE A 101 -13.11 6.68 3.33
C ILE A 101 -14.35 6.22 4.09
N GLY A 102 -15.54 6.75 3.74
CA GLY A 102 -16.77 6.50 4.48
C GLY A 102 -16.64 6.86 5.96
N GLU A 103 -17.40 6.18 6.78
CA GLU A 103 -17.28 6.27 8.25
C GLU A 103 -16.11 5.39 8.71
N ASN A 104 -14.88 5.91 8.66
CA ASN A 104 -13.68 5.21 9.11
C ASN A 104 -13.04 5.94 10.31
N PRO A 105 -13.45 5.63 11.55
CA PRO A 105 -12.99 6.35 12.74
C PRO A 105 -11.46 6.32 12.88
N ARG A 106 -10.80 5.24 12.46
CA ARG A 106 -9.35 5.12 12.59
C ARG A 106 -8.59 6.11 11.70
N ILE A 107 -9.08 6.43 10.50
CA ILE A 107 -8.48 7.46 9.64
C ILE A 107 -8.61 8.84 10.31
N PHE A 108 -9.78 9.16 10.87
CA PHE A 108 -10.00 10.42 11.61
C PHE A 108 -9.10 10.53 12.84
N GLU A 109 -8.97 9.45 13.62
CA GLU A 109 -8.07 9.41 14.78
C GLU A 109 -6.62 9.67 14.41
N ILE A 110 -6.12 9.04 13.34
CA ILE A 110 -4.74 9.20 12.87
C ILE A 110 -4.50 10.64 12.42
N PHE A 111 -5.37 11.20 11.57
CA PHE A 111 -5.25 12.60 11.14
C PHE A 111 -5.27 13.56 12.32
N ARG A 112 -6.16 13.33 13.29
CA ARG A 112 -6.25 14.13 14.51
C ARG A 112 -4.99 14.02 15.35
N ALA A 113 -4.48 12.82 15.57
CA ALA A 113 -3.26 12.58 16.34
C ALA A 113 -2.06 13.29 15.69
N ILE A 114 -1.87 13.15 14.37
CA ILE A 114 -0.79 13.82 13.65
C ILE A 114 -0.97 15.35 13.68
N ALA A 115 -2.19 15.87 13.43
CA ALA A 115 -2.45 17.30 13.36
C ALA A 115 -2.32 18.03 14.71
N LEU A 116 -2.53 17.32 15.82
CA LEU A 116 -2.42 17.90 17.18
C LEU A 116 -1.00 17.77 17.75
N SER A 117 -0.13 16.99 17.15
CA SER A 117 1.28 16.82 17.56
C SER A 117 2.14 17.99 17.01
N TYR A 118 1.83 19.22 17.39
CA TYR A 118 2.48 20.43 16.85
C TYR A 118 3.87 20.68 17.47
N ASP A 119 4.13 20.22 18.69
CA ASP A 119 5.41 20.36 19.39
C ASP A 119 6.15 19.00 19.36
N ILE A 120 6.95 18.81 18.33
CA ILE A 120 7.85 17.65 18.24
C ILE A 120 9.17 18.02 18.92
N ASP A 121 9.23 17.88 20.23
CA ASP A 121 10.43 18.20 21.00
C ASP A 121 11.30 16.98 21.29
N SER A 122 10.87 15.77 20.94
CA SER A 122 11.62 14.55 21.22
C SER A 122 11.77 13.60 20.01
N GLU A 123 12.86 12.81 20.03
CA GLU A 123 13.05 11.72 19.05
C GLU A 123 11.91 10.67 19.13
N ALA A 124 11.38 10.45 20.34
CA ALA A 124 10.25 9.54 20.57
C ALA A 124 8.99 10.00 19.85
N ASP A 125 8.68 11.29 19.86
CA ASP A 125 7.53 11.86 19.15
C ASP A 125 7.71 11.75 17.65
N THR A 126 8.94 11.95 17.14
CA THR A 126 9.25 11.74 15.72
C THR A 126 9.02 10.30 15.29
N VAL A 127 9.38 9.31 16.10
CA VAL A 127 9.14 7.88 15.85
C VAL A 127 7.63 7.59 15.84
N ALA A 128 6.88 8.11 16.83
CA ALA A 128 5.45 7.91 16.95
C ALA A 128 4.70 8.50 15.74
N LEU A 129 5.04 9.74 15.33
CA LEU A 129 4.45 10.39 14.17
C LEU A 129 4.80 9.69 12.86
N THR A 130 6.04 9.20 12.71
CA THR A 130 6.43 8.38 11.57
C THR A 130 5.59 7.11 11.50
N GLY A 131 5.38 6.42 12.63
CA GLY A 131 4.52 5.24 12.73
C GLY A 131 3.08 5.52 12.31
N LEU A 132 2.47 6.59 12.84
CA LEU A 132 1.11 7.02 12.46
C LEU A 132 1.01 7.38 10.97
N THR A 133 2.02 8.04 10.43
CA THR A 133 2.07 8.40 9.00
C THR A 133 2.15 7.17 8.11
N LEU A 134 2.97 6.19 8.47
CA LEU A 134 3.05 4.91 7.74
C LEU A 134 1.73 4.13 7.82
N GLU A 135 1.08 4.10 8.99
CA GLU A 135 -0.24 3.50 9.16
C GLU A 135 -1.28 4.20 8.27
N LEU A 136 -1.28 5.55 8.23
CA LEU A 136 -2.18 6.34 7.39
C LEU A 136 -2.04 5.95 5.91
N VAL A 137 -0.81 6.00 5.38
CA VAL A 137 -0.54 5.67 3.97
C VAL A 137 -0.94 4.23 3.65
N TYR A 138 -0.62 3.28 4.53
CA TYR A 138 -1.03 1.88 4.38
C TYR A 138 -2.56 1.74 4.29
N ARG A 139 -3.31 2.40 5.20
CA ARG A 139 -4.78 2.34 5.21
C ARG A 139 -5.40 2.97 3.98
N LEU A 140 -4.94 4.16 3.59
CA LEU A 140 -5.40 4.84 2.37
C LEU A 140 -5.12 4.00 1.13
N HIS A 141 -3.94 3.40 1.03
CA HIS A 141 -3.60 2.50 -0.08
C HIS A 141 -4.52 1.26 -0.11
N ARG A 142 -4.85 0.68 1.04
CA ARG A 142 -5.78 -0.45 1.16
C ARG A 142 -7.21 -0.06 0.75
N ILE A 143 -7.70 1.10 1.17
CA ILE A 143 -9.02 1.62 0.80
C ILE A 143 -9.05 1.90 -0.70
N ALA A 144 -8.08 2.64 -1.23
CA ALA A 144 -7.97 2.93 -2.66
C ALA A 144 -7.87 1.66 -3.52
N GLY A 145 -7.19 0.62 -3.03
CA GLY A 145 -7.14 -0.69 -3.66
C GLY A 145 -8.51 -1.37 -3.74
N ARG A 146 -9.30 -1.30 -2.66
CA ARG A 146 -10.68 -1.81 -2.63
C ARG A 146 -11.61 -1.02 -3.57
N GLN A 147 -11.52 0.29 -3.57
CA GLN A 147 -12.34 1.16 -4.44
C GLN A 147 -12.03 0.96 -5.91
N ARG A 148 -10.75 0.79 -6.27
CA ARG A 148 -10.40 0.34 -7.62
C ARG A 148 -11.01 -1.01 -7.92
N ALA A 149 -11.07 -1.92 -6.96
CA ALA A 149 -11.74 -3.20 -7.08
C ALA A 149 -13.25 -3.02 -7.26
N GLU A 150 -13.90 -2.17 -6.49
CA GLU A 150 -15.35 -1.92 -6.53
C GLU A 150 -15.77 -1.13 -7.78
N HIS A 151 -14.99 -0.15 -8.23
CA HIS A 151 -15.18 0.49 -9.55
C HIS A 151 -14.93 -0.47 -10.71
N PHE A 152 -14.10 -1.50 -10.49
CA PHE A 152 -13.86 -2.62 -11.39
C PHE A 152 -14.83 -3.79 -11.17
N VAL A 153 -15.67 -3.78 -10.14
CA VAL A 153 -16.76 -4.78 -9.94
C VAL A 153 -17.88 -4.65 -11.00
N GLY A 154 -17.91 -3.55 -11.76
CA GLY A 154 -18.47 -3.56 -13.11
C GLY A 154 -17.65 -4.35 -14.14
N THR A 155 -16.44 -4.79 -13.81
CA THR A 155 -15.54 -5.57 -14.67
C THR A 155 -14.94 -6.73 -13.87
N LEU A 156 -15.39 -7.93 -14.18
CA LEU A 156 -14.95 -9.29 -13.74
C LEU A 156 -13.44 -9.56 -13.42
N PRO A 157 -12.43 -8.75 -13.86
CA PRO A 157 -11.03 -9.11 -13.73
C PRO A 157 -10.43 -9.05 -12.32
N TYR A 158 -10.82 -8.11 -11.46
CA TYR A 158 -10.14 -7.93 -10.17
C TYR A 158 -10.60 -8.96 -9.12
N SER A 159 -11.88 -9.28 -9.11
CA SER A 159 -12.40 -10.39 -8.28
C SER A 159 -11.79 -11.74 -8.68
N ALA A 160 -11.38 -11.88 -9.95
CA ALA A 160 -10.66 -13.05 -10.42
C ALA A 160 -9.20 -13.09 -9.91
N ALA A 161 -8.52 -11.96 -9.84
CA ALA A 161 -7.17 -11.91 -9.26
C ALA A 161 -7.21 -12.23 -7.75
N GLU A 162 -8.19 -11.72 -6.99
CA GLU A 162 -8.38 -12.04 -5.58
C GLU A 162 -8.71 -13.52 -5.36
N ARG A 163 -9.62 -14.09 -6.16
CA ARG A 163 -9.94 -15.53 -6.12
C ARG A 163 -8.71 -16.38 -6.45
N ALA A 164 -7.91 -15.95 -7.45
CA ALA A 164 -6.68 -16.63 -7.79
C ALA A 164 -5.66 -16.58 -6.64
N ILE A 165 -5.51 -15.43 -5.98
CA ILE A 165 -4.63 -15.26 -4.81
C ILE A 165 -5.07 -16.18 -3.66
N ASP A 166 -6.36 -16.24 -3.35
CA ASP A 166 -6.91 -17.13 -2.32
C ASP A 166 -6.69 -18.61 -2.70
N TYR A 167 -6.99 -18.97 -3.96
CA TYR A 167 -6.73 -20.31 -4.47
C TYR A 167 -5.26 -20.71 -4.38
N ILE A 168 -4.34 -19.81 -4.80
CA ILE A 168 -2.88 -20.05 -4.71
C ILE A 168 -2.47 -20.26 -3.25
N GLY A 169 -2.93 -19.41 -2.33
CA GLY A 169 -2.60 -19.52 -0.90
C GLY A 169 -3.00 -20.86 -0.28
N LYS A 170 -4.17 -21.39 -0.68
CA LYS A 170 -4.69 -22.68 -0.21
C LYS A 170 -4.04 -23.90 -0.89
N ASN A 171 -3.40 -23.71 -2.04
CA ASN A 171 -2.95 -24.82 -2.92
C ASN A 171 -1.47 -24.73 -3.32
N LEU A 172 -0.58 -24.22 -2.45
CA LEU A 172 0.84 -23.98 -2.79
C LEU A 172 1.61 -25.22 -3.27
N THR A 173 1.18 -26.42 -2.88
CA THR A 173 1.79 -27.70 -3.28
C THR A 173 1.22 -28.27 -4.58
N ALA A 174 0.10 -27.73 -5.07
CA ALA A 174 -0.56 -28.19 -6.28
C ALA A 174 0.10 -27.63 -7.56
N ASP A 175 -0.39 -28.09 -8.72
CA ASP A 175 -0.08 -27.46 -10.00
C ASP A 175 -0.73 -26.07 -10.07
N LEU A 176 0.10 -25.04 -10.00
CA LEU A 176 -0.27 -23.63 -10.12
C LEU A 176 0.20 -23.05 -11.47
N SER A 177 0.15 -23.86 -12.52
CA SER A 177 0.37 -23.38 -13.89
C SER A 177 -0.62 -22.28 -14.28
N LEU A 178 -0.22 -21.41 -15.20
CA LEU A 178 -1.07 -20.32 -15.68
C LEU A 178 -2.42 -20.83 -16.19
N ALA A 179 -2.43 -21.94 -16.92
CA ALA A 179 -3.64 -22.54 -17.45
C ALA A 179 -4.57 -23.04 -16.33
N ARG A 180 -4.01 -23.68 -15.31
CA ARG A 180 -4.80 -24.20 -14.17
C ARG A 180 -5.43 -23.09 -13.36
N VAL A 181 -4.67 -22.09 -12.97
CA VAL A 181 -5.18 -20.96 -12.15
C VAL A 181 -6.16 -20.12 -12.95
N ALA A 182 -5.92 -19.90 -14.27
CA ALA A 182 -6.87 -19.19 -15.13
C ALA A 182 -8.21 -19.93 -15.25
N ALA A 183 -8.17 -21.26 -15.37
CA ALA A 183 -9.39 -22.08 -15.41
C ALA A 183 -10.20 -21.98 -14.10
N GLU A 184 -9.54 -21.96 -12.95
CA GLU A 184 -10.18 -21.82 -11.63
C GLU A 184 -10.99 -20.52 -11.50
N VAL A 185 -10.54 -19.45 -12.15
CA VAL A 185 -11.23 -18.16 -12.15
C VAL A 185 -12.07 -17.93 -13.42
N SER A 186 -12.23 -18.94 -14.27
CA SER A 186 -13.02 -18.92 -15.50
C SER A 186 -12.53 -17.93 -16.56
N PHE A 187 -11.20 -17.79 -16.69
CA PHE A 187 -10.58 -16.94 -17.71
C PHE A 187 -9.67 -17.73 -18.66
N SER A 188 -9.44 -17.15 -19.85
CA SER A 188 -8.38 -17.65 -20.72
C SER A 188 -7.00 -17.34 -20.10
N PRO A 189 -5.99 -18.19 -20.30
CA PRO A 189 -4.64 -17.97 -19.75
C PRO A 189 -4.03 -16.62 -20.15
N VAL A 190 -4.21 -16.19 -21.40
CA VAL A 190 -3.70 -14.92 -21.91
C VAL A 190 -4.32 -13.73 -21.20
N TYR A 191 -5.63 -13.72 -21.09
CA TYR A 191 -6.37 -12.65 -20.42
C TYR A 191 -6.05 -12.61 -18.91
N PHE A 192 -6.08 -13.79 -18.26
CA PHE A 192 -5.73 -13.91 -16.85
C PHE A 192 -4.31 -13.41 -16.55
N HIS A 193 -3.33 -13.72 -17.40
CA HIS A 193 -1.95 -13.23 -17.23
C HIS A 193 -1.88 -11.70 -17.16
N ALA A 194 -2.56 -11.01 -18.10
CA ALA A 194 -2.59 -9.55 -18.13
C ALA A 194 -3.27 -8.96 -16.89
N VAL A 195 -4.44 -9.53 -16.52
CA VAL A 195 -5.21 -9.12 -15.34
C VAL A 195 -4.43 -9.33 -14.05
N PHE A 196 -3.86 -10.52 -13.86
CA PHE A 196 -3.11 -10.87 -12.65
C PHE A 196 -1.87 -9.99 -12.49
N LYS A 197 -1.12 -9.77 -13.59
CA LYS A 197 0.06 -8.88 -13.58
C LYS A 197 -0.33 -7.42 -13.30
N SER A 198 -1.45 -6.93 -13.85
CA SER A 198 -1.96 -5.59 -13.58
C SER A 198 -2.38 -5.43 -12.11
N ALA A 199 -3.04 -6.44 -11.53
CA ALA A 199 -3.53 -6.41 -10.16
C ALA A 199 -2.42 -6.57 -9.11
N THR A 200 -1.42 -7.44 -9.38
CA THR A 200 -0.38 -7.80 -8.40
C THR A 200 0.97 -7.13 -8.65
N GLY A 201 1.18 -6.56 -9.85
CA GLY A 201 2.48 -6.07 -10.31
C GLY A 201 3.48 -7.18 -10.69
N MET A 202 3.08 -8.46 -10.62
CA MET A 202 3.96 -9.63 -10.78
C MET A 202 3.37 -10.64 -11.75
N THR A 203 4.24 -11.47 -12.38
CA THR A 203 3.74 -12.64 -13.10
C THR A 203 3.19 -13.67 -12.10
N LEU A 204 2.25 -14.52 -12.53
CA LEU A 204 1.76 -15.62 -11.70
C LEU A 204 2.89 -16.49 -11.15
N ARG A 205 3.87 -16.82 -12.00
CA ARG A 205 5.03 -17.64 -11.61
C ARG A 205 5.85 -16.99 -10.50
N ASP A 206 6.14 -15.70 -10.63
CA ASP A 206 6.92 -14.95 -9.63
C ASP A 206 6.15 -14.83 -8.32
N TYR A 207 4.83 -14.65 -8.39
CA TYR A 207 3.96 -14.59 -7.23
C TYR A 207 3.90 -15.93 -6.48
N VAL A 208 3.67 -17.04 -7.19
CA VAL A 208 3.66 -18.40 -6.61
C VAL A 208 5.00 -18.71 -5.96
N GLU A 209 6.11 -18.45 -6.66
CA GLU A 209 7.45 -18.65 -6.11
C GLU A 209 7.65 -17.82 -4.83
N GLN A 210 7.18 -16.59 -4.80
CA GLN A 210 7.25 -15.74 -3.60
C GLN A 210 6.49 -16.33 -2.43
N GLN A 211 5.26 -16.81 -2.64
CA GLN A 211 4.47 -17.41 -1.58
C GLN A 211 5.10 -18.71 -1.06
N ARG A 212 5.66 -19.53 -1.95
CA ARG A 212 6.41 -20.74 -1.58
C ARG A 212 7.65 -20.42 -0.75
N ILE A 213 8.43 -19.40 -1.13
CA ILE A 213 9.59 -18.96 -0.35
C ILE A 213 9.16 -18.40 1.00
N LYS A 214 8.06 -17.62 1.08
CA LYS A 214 7.52 -17.12 2.35
C LYS A 214 7.20 -18.30 3.30
N LYS A 215 6.47 -19.30 2.84
CA LYS A 215 6.19 -20.51 3.61
C LYS A 215 7.49 -21.24 4.03
N ALA A 216 8.47 -21.29 3.15
CA ALA A 216 9.76 -21.91 3.47
C ALA A 216 10.53 -21.16 4.56
N THR A 217 10.46 -19.82 4.62
CA THR A 217 11.09 -19.06 5.72
C THR A 217 10.44 -19.37 7.07
N GLU A 218 9.13 -19.57 7.11
CA GLU A 218 8.40 -19.98 8.32
C GLU A 218 8.85 -21.37 8.80
N LEU A 219 8.94 -22.35 7.87
CA LEU A 219 9.38 -23.71 8.21
C LEU A 219 10.86 -23.79 8.60
N LEU A 220 11.71 -22.97 7.98
CA LEU A 220 13.14 -22.89 8.34
C LEU A 220 13.37 -22.28 9.73
N SER A 221 12.49 -21.39 10.19
CA SER A 221 12.59 -20.78 11.53
C SER A 221 12.17 -21.73 12.65
N VAL A 222 11.31 -22.72 12.34
CA VAL A 222 10.92 -23.77 13.30
C VAL A 222 12.05 -24.80 13.49
N GLY A 223 12.83 -25.08 12.45
CA GLY A 223 14.03 -25.91 12.54
C GLY A 223 13.81 -27.43 12.62
N GLU A 224 12.57 -27.91 12.54
CA GLU A 224 12.21 -29.32 12.74
C GLU A 224 12.36 -30.19 11.48
N LYS A 225 12.48 -29.58 10.29
CA LYS A 225 12.40 -30.26 8.99
C LYS A 225 13.70 -30.14 8.20
N THR A 226 14.00 -31.18 7.43
CA THR A 226 15.09 -31.14 6.45
C THR A 226 14.77 -30.22 5.29
N LEU A 227 15.80 -29.75 4.59
CA LEU A 227 15.60 -28.91 3.39
C LEU A 227 14.82 -29.63 2.29
N THR A 228 14.92 -30.95 2.22
CA THR A 228 14.17 -31.78 1.28
C THR A 228 12.68 -31.76 1.60
N GLU A 229 12.32 -31.99 2.85
CA GLU A 229 10.92 -31.94 3.33
C GLU A 229 10.33 -30.54 3.12
N ILE A 230 11.05 -29.48 3.49
CA ILE A 230 10.64 -28.10 3.29
C ILE A 230 10.38 -27.81 1.81
N ALA A 231 11.27 -28.26 0.91
CA ALA A 231 11.10 -28.06 -0.53
C ALA A 231 9.77 -28.64 -1.02
N TYR A 232 9.48 -29.88 -0.69
CA TYR A 232 8.24 -30.55 -1.13
C TYR A 232 7.00 -29.96 -0.46
N GLU A 233 7.05 -29.64 0.83
CA GLU A 233 5.94 -29.05 1.57
C GLU A 233 5.60 -27.63 1.10
N CYS A 234 6.59 -26.91 0.55
CA CYS A 234 6.38 -25.62 -0.09
C CYS A 234 5.97 -25.74 -1.57
N GLY A 235 5.91 -26.96 -2.13
CA GLY A 235 5.48 -27.18 -3.52
C GLY A 235 6.59 -27.04 -4.56
N PHE A 236 7.87 -27.11 -4.18
CA PHE A 236 8.98 -27.19 -5.12
C PHE A 236 9.17 -28.62 -5.63
N SER A 237 9.51 -28.75 -6.92
CA SER A 237 9.73 -30.06 -7.56
C SER A 237 11.01 -30.76 -7.10
N SER A 238 11.96 -30.03 -6.52
CA SER A 238 13.20 -30.58 -5.97
C SER A 238 13.84 -29.64 -4.96
N GLN A 239 14.63 -30.20 -4.04
CA GLN A 239 15.45 -29.43 -3.09
C GLN A 239 16.47 -28.53 -3.80
N SER A 240 17.02 -28.96 -4.92
CA SER A 240 18.00 -28.17 -5.69
C SER A 240 17.37 -26.91 -6.25
N TYR A 241 16.19 -27.03 -6.88
CA TYR A 241 15.47 -25.87 -7.39
C TYR A 241 14.99 -24.95 -6.26
N PHE A 242 14.49 -25.50 -5.18
CA PHE A 242 14.18 -24.75 -3.96
C PHE A 242 15.37 -23.93 -3.48
N SER A 243 16.53 -24.55 -3.31
CA SER A 243 17.75 -23.89 -2.81
C SER A 243 18.19 -22.74 -3.74
N TYR A 244 18.09 -22.96 -5.05
CA TYR A 244 18.37 -21.93 -6.07
C TYR A 244 17.39 -20.76 -5.98
N ALA A 245 16.08 -21.02 -5.97
CA ALA A 245 15.03 -20.01 -5.89
C ALA A 245 15.11 -19.21 -4.59
N PHE A 246 15.34 -19.91 -3.47
CA PHE A 246 15.50 -19.29 -2.15
C PHE A 246 16.72 -18.35 -2.12
N LYS A 247 17.90 -18.82 -2.56
CA LYS A 247 19.11 -17.98 -2.62
C LYS A 247 18.93 -16.76 -3.53
N ARG A 248 18.27 -16.94 -4.68
CA ARG A 248 17.98 -15.85 -5.63
C ARG A 248 17.17 -14.76 -4.97
N ARG A 249 16.15 -15.11 -4.17
CA ARG A 249 15.21 -14.17 -3.55
C ARG A 249 15.71 -13.62 -2.21
N MET A 250 16.22 -14.48 -1.34
CA MET A 250 16.67 -14.11 0.01
C MET A 250 18.13 -13.67 0.08
N LYS A 251 18.88 -13.77 -1.04
CA LYS A 251 20.32 -13.44 -1.19
C LYS A 251 21.27 -14.34 -0.39
N ILE A 252 20.75 -15.26 0.40
CA ILE A 252 21.52 -16.25 1.17
C ILE A 252 20.92 -17.65 1.00
N PRO A 253 21.72 -18.74 1.09
CA PRO A 253 21.21 -20.12 1.00
C PRO A 253 20.29 -20.48 2.17
N PRO A 254 19.32 -21.42 1.99
CA PRO A 254 18.39 -21.84 3.04
C PRO A 254 19.07 -22.29 4.34
N ARG A 255 20.13 -23.09 4.27
CA ARG A 255 20.90 -23.53 5.45
C ARG A 255 21.50 -22.36 6.24
N ARG A 256 22.03 -21.37 5.52
CA ARG A 256 22.63 -20.19 6.16
C ARG A 256 21.55 -19.30 6.79
N TYR A 257 20.39 -19.23 6.13
CA TYR A 257 19.22 -18.52 6.67
C TYR A 257 18.74 -19.16 7.98
N ALA A 258 18.54 -20.50 8.01
CA ALA A 258 18.14 -21.22 9.21
C ALA A 258 19.14 -21.04 10.36
N LYS A 259 20.45 -21.17 10.08
CA LYS A 259 21.50 -20.99 11.07
C LYS A 259 21.49 -19.57 11.66
N LYS A 260 21.36 -18.56 10.80
CA LYS A 260 21.30 -17.16 11.25
C LYS A 260 20.12 -16.90 12.19
N ILE A 261 18.94 -17.45 11.85
CA ILE A 261 17.75 -17.30 12.71
C ILE A 261 17.98 -17.99 14.06
N ALA A 262 18.51 -19.21 14.09
CA ALA A 262 18.82 -19.89 15.35
C ALA A 262 19.78 -19.07 16.24
N GLU A 263 20.86 -18.53 15.64
CA GLU A 263 21.83 -17.68 16.35
C GLU A 263 21.20 -16.35 16.90
N ASP A 264 20.21 -15.81 16.21
CA ASP A 264 19.51 -14.58 16.63
C ASP A 264 18.49 -14.85 17.77
N TYR A 265 17.99 -16.10 17.91
CA TYR A 265 17.09 -16.50 19.01
C TYR A 265 17.84 -16.98 20.29
N GLU A 266 19.13 -17.32 20.19
CA GLU A 266 19.96 -17.73 21.34
C GLU A 266 20.62 -16.55 22.07
N LYS A 267 20.44 -15.32 21.57
CA LYS A 267 20.93 -14.07 22.21
C LYS A 267 19.84 -13.38 23.00
#